data_b8678939f12da1717f65a129c24e56ea
#
_entry.id   b8678939f12da1717f65a129c24e56ea
#
_cell.length_a   1.000
_cell.length_b   1.000
_cell.length_c   1.000
_cell.angle_alpha   90.00
_cell.angle_beta   90.00
_cell.angle_gamma   90.00
#
_symmetry.space_group_name_H-M   'P 1'
#
loop_
_entity.id
_entity.type
_entity.pdbx_description
1 polymer ?
#
loop_
_entity_poly.entity_id
_entity_poly.type
_entity_poly.pdbx_seq_one_letter_code
_entity_poly.pdbx_strand_id
1 'polypeptide(L)'
;NAEYLNDSVTKYQTNGGTFTATLRTSGGSANHYSGGVEVLLNKFGELEQGEEIIERYVGPQYNVTTIVTQNEEIFNWLEMLDMNVYIIIGLMIIVAIINMTSALMVLILEKTQMIGILKALGATNWSVRKVFIYNGAYLILKGMIYGNILALLVIFIQKQFHIITLPQENYYVSVVPMDIPVLALVLVNIGAFIICYLALVIPSFIVTKITPVKAIKFD
;
A
#
# COMPACT_ATOMS: atom_id res chain seq x y z
N ASN A 1 -5.86 -36.52 31.72
CA ASN A 1 -5.74 -35.30 32.54
C ASN A 1 -6.37 -34.17 31.75
N ALA A 2 -7.61 -33.82 32.13
CA ALA A 2 -8.33 -32.73 31.49
C ALA A 2 -7.76 -31.38 31.98
N GLU A 3 -7.10 -30.63 31.14
CA GLU A 3 -6.78 -29.24 31.39
C GLU A 3 -8.07 -28.45 31.45
N TYR A 4 -8.42 -27.94 32.59
CA TYR A 4 -9.52 -26.99 32.76
C TYR A 4 -9.01 -25.62 32.28
N LEU A 5 -9.28 -25.30 31.03
CA LEU A 5 -9.17 -23.96 30.48
C LEU A 5 -10.35 -23.14 31.01
N ASN A 6 -10.09 -22.26 31.95
CA ASN A 6 -11.10 -21.32 32.42
C ASN A 6 -10.96 -20.02 31.61
N ASP A 7 -11.62 -19.98 30.46
CA ASP A 7 -11.66 -18.79 29.63
C ASP A 7 -12.66 -17.81 30.23
N SER A 8 -12.17 -16.79 30.93
CA SER A 8 -13.00 -15.67 31.37
C SER A 8 -12.92 -14.53 30.35
N VAL A 9 -14.03 -14.23 29.72
CA VAL A 9 -14.16 -13.08 28.82
C VAL A 9 -14.54 -11.86 29.64
N THR A 10 -13.66 -10.88 29.68
CA THR A 10 -13.92 -9.59 30.36
C THR A 10 -13.97 -8.46 29.35
N LYS A 11 -15.06 -7.69 29.35
CA LYS A 11 -15.20 -6.49 28.50
C LYS A 11 -14.75 -5.28 29.27
N TYR A 12 -13.79 -4.54 28.70
CA TYR A 12 -13.31 -3.27 29.24
C TYR A 12 -13.80 -2.12 28.37
N GLN A 13 -14.27 -1.07 29.00
CA GLN A 13 -14.72 0.16 28.34
C GLN A 13 -13.77 1.30 28.71
N THR A 14 -13.14 1.90 27.71
CA THR A 14 -12.30 3.08 27.89
C THR A 14 -12.92 4.27 27.17
N ASN A 15 -12.44 5.49 27.43
CA ASN A 15 -12.93 6.74 26.82
C ASN A 15 -12.80 6.79 25.28
N GLY A 16 -12.19 5.79 24.63
CA GLY A 16 -11.99 5.70 23.18
C GLY A 16 -12.60 4.46 22.51
N GLY A 17 -13.18 3.53 23.26
CA GLY A 17 -13.75 2.33 22.67
C GLY A 17 -13.93 1.17 23.66
N THR A 18 -14.57 0.12 23.18
CA THR A 18 -14.74 -1.14 23.93
C THR A 18 -13.80 -2.17 23.36
N PHE A 19 -12.88 -2.71 24.13
CA PHE A 19 -12.10 -3.86 23.72
C PHE A 19 -12.51 -5.10 24.54
N THR A 20 -12.42 -6.27 23.91
CA THR A 20 -12.71 -7.54 24.55
C THR A 20 -11.38 -8.25 24.78
N ALA A 21 -11.04 -8.50 26.03
CA ALA A 21 -9.86 -9.29 26.40
C ALA A 21 -10.33 -10.67 26.89
N THR A 22 -9.73 -11.72 26.36
CA THR A 22 -9.94 -13.08 26.82
C THR A 22 -8.74 -13.48 27.66
N LEU A 23 -8.96 -13.71 28.93
CA LEU A 23 -7.92 -14.16 29.87
C LEU A 23 -7.76 -15.67 29.72
N ARG A 24 -6.58 -16.10 29.31
CA ARG A 24 -6.21 -17.50 29.22
C ARG A 24 -5.10 -17.80 30.24
N THR A 25 -5.38 -18.66 31.20
CA THR A 25 -4.36 -19.13 32.13
C THR A 25 -3.58 -20.28 31.51
N SER A 26 -2.30 -20.05 31.24
CA SER A 26 -1.40 -21.07 30.71
C SER A 26 -0.58 -21.67 31.84
N GLY A 27 -0.70 -22.98 32.03
CA GLY A 27 0.18 -23.79 32.86
C GLY A 27 -0.24 -23.94 34.34
N GLY A 28 -0.79 -25.06 34.67
CA GLY A 28 -1.04 -25.47 36.05
C GLY A 28 -0.41 -26.82 36.36
N SER A 29 0.67 -26.84 37.12
CA SER A 29 0.95 -28.01 37.93
C SER A 29 0.19 -27.90 39.27
N ALA A 30 -0.05 -29.00 39.91
CA ALA A 30 -0.91 -29.15 41.10
C ALA A 30 -0.60 -28.25 42.33
N ASN A 31 0.30 -27.29 42.23
CA ASN A 31 0.81 -26.45 43.32
C ASN A 31 0.46 -24.97 43.19
N HIS A 32 -0.68 -24.62 42.64
CA HIS A 32 -1.22 -23.21 42.61
C HIS A 32 -0.32 -22.11 42.03
N TYR A 33 0.67 -22.41 41.22
CA TYR A 33 1.49 -21.46 40.53
C TYR A 33 1.06 -21.40 39.06
N SER A 34 0.47 -20.26 38.63
CA SER A 34 0.20 -19.97 37.25
C SER A 34 1.46 -19.34 36.64
N GLY A 35 1.92 -19.83 35.48
CA GLY A 35 3.11 -19.32 34.81
C GLY A 35 2.89 -17.94 34.17
N GLY A 36 1.65 -17.55 33.96
CA GLY A 36 1.27 -16.25 33.39
C GLY A 36 -0.20 -16.21 32.99
N VAL A 37 -0.66 -15.03 32.63
CA VAL A 37 -2.02 -14.80 32.11
C VAL A 37 -1.87 -14.16 30.73
N GLU A 38 -2.43 -14.79 29.72
CA GLU A 38 -2.49 -14.23 28.36
C GLU A 38 -3.76 -13.41 28.18
N VAL A 39 -3.59 -12.20 27.66
CA VAL A 39 -4.69 -11.30 27.32
C VAL A 39 -4.76 -11.17 25.80
N LEU A 40 -5.85 -11.61 25.20
CA LEU A 40 -6.09 -11.52 23.78
C LEU A 40 -6.87 -10.25 23.44
N LEU A 41 -6.31 -9.43 22.56
CA LEU A 41 -6.96 -8.22 22.05
C LEU A 41 -7.58 -8.49 20.68
N ASN A 42 -8.71 -7.83 20.39
CA ASN A 42 -9.41 -8.03 19.13
C ASN A 42 -8.70 -7.40 17.92
N LYS A 43 -7.89 -6.36 18.17
CA LYS A 43 -7.16 -5.65 17.11
C LYS A 43 -5.71 -5.43 17.52
N PHE A 44 -4.82 -5.73 16.60
CA PHE A 44 -3.39 -5.53 16.79
C PHE A 44 -3.01 -4.06 17.08
N GLY A 45 -3.68 -3.10 16.45
CA GLY A 45 -3.44 -1.66 16.67
C GLY A 45 -3.83 -1.14 18.06
N GLU A 46 -4.48 -1.95 18.90
CA GLU A 46 -4.85 -1.61 20.28
C GLU A 46 -3.83 -2.14 21.31
N LEU A 47 -2.70 -2.73 20.85
CA LEU A 47 -1.70 -3.35 21.72
C LEU A 47 -1.09 -2.38 22.72
N GLU A 48 -0.61 -1.21 22.27
CA GLU A 48 0.01 -0.20 23.16
C GLU A 48 -0.98 0.32 24.21
N GLN A 49 -2.21 0.60 23.80
CA GLN A 49 -3.25 1.04 24.72
C GLN A 49 -3.66 -0.07 25.70
N GLY A 50 -3.69 -1.31 25.21
CA GLY A 50 -3.96 -2.49 26.02
C GLY A 50 -2.89 -2.72 27.08
N GLU A 51 -1.63 -2.59 26.70
CA GLU A 51 -0.47 -2.72 27.60
C GLU A 51 -0.56 -1.68 28.73
N GLU A 52 -0.74 -0.40 28.41
CA GLU A 52 -0.85 0.68 29.38
C GLU A 52 -2.01 0.46 30.37
N ILE A 53 -3.14 -0.02 29.87
CA ILE A 53 -4.31 -0.30 30.71
C ILE A 53 -4.02 -1.49 31.64
N ILE A 54 -3.46 -2.55 31.12
CA ILE A 54 -3.15 -3.76 31.90
C ILE A 54 -2.12 -3.43 32.98
N GLU A 55 -1.03 -2.73 32.66
CA GLU A 55 -0.02 -2.30 33.64
C GLU A 55 -0.63 -1.50 34.78
N ARG A 56 -1.57 -0.60 34.48
CA ARG A 56 -2.26 0.21 35.50
C ARG A 56 -3.13 -0.61 36.44
N TYR A 57 -3.72 -1.72 35.95
CA TYR A 57 -4.60 -2.58 36.75
C TYR A 57 -3.84 -3.64 37.54
N VAL A 58 -2.77 -4.18 36.96
CA VAL A 58 -2.03 -5.32 37.55
C VAL A 58 -1.00 -4.83 38.58
N GLY A 59 -0.53 -3.59 38.45
CA GLY A 59 0.44 -2.97 39.35
C GLY A 59 1.88 -3.43 39.11
N PRO A 60 2.87 -2.78 39.77
CA PRO A 60 4.29 -2.97 39.48
C PRO A 60 4.89 -4.32 39.89
N GLN A 61 4.08 -5.18 40.48
CA GLN A 61 4.51 -6.53 40.92
C GLN A 61 4.54 -7.56 39.78
N TYR A 62 3.89 -7.23 38.65
CA TYR A 62 3.76 -8.10 37.49
C TYR A 62 4.39 -7.45 36.29
N ASN A 63 5.11 -8.25 35.51
CA ASN A 63 5.73 -7.80 34.28
C ASN A 63 4.74 -8.03 33.12
N VAL A 64 4.28 -6.95 32.53
CA VAL A 64 3.43 -7.01 31.34
C VAL A 64 4.34 -6.96 30.12
N THR A 65 4.20 -7.93 29.24
CA THR A 65 4.97 -8.00 27.98
C THR A 65 4.02 -8.24 26.83
N THR A 66 4.19 -7.50 25.77
CA THR A 66 3.44 -7.72 24.52
C THR A 66 4.07 -8.85 23.71
N ILE A 67 3.28 -9.42 22.80
CA ILE A 67 3.80 -10.42 21.85
C ILE A 67 4.90 -9.81 20.97
N VAL A 68 4.87 -8.51 20.75
CA VAL A 68 5.88 -7.77 19.97
C VAL A 68 7.20 -7.74 20.72
N THR A 69 7.20 -7.35 21.99
CA THR A 69 8.41 -7.33 22.83
C THR A 69 8.96 -8.72 23.09
N GLN A 70 8.10 -9.72 23.19
CA GLN A 70 8.52 -11.10 23.40
C GLN A 70 9.15 -11.73 22.14
N ASN A 71 8.75 -11.27 20.94
CA ASN A 71 9.23 -11.79 19.66
C ASN A 71 9.79 -10.68 18.80
N GLU A 72 10.61 -9.81 19.37
CA GLU A 72 11.15 -8.62 18.73
C GLU A 72 11.87 -8.93 17.42
N GLU A 73 12.61 -10.03 17.34
CA GLU A 73 13.30 -10.44 16.11
C GLU A 73 12.34 -10.69 14.94
N ILE A 74 11.19 -11.32 15.21
CA ILE A 74 10.19 -11.61 14.17
C ILE A 74 9.52 -10.31 13.69
N PHE A 75 9.17 -9.42 14.62
CA PHE A 75 8.54 -8.16 14.27
C PHE A 75 9.49 -7.21 13.54
N ASN A 76 10.75 -7.13 13.95
CA ASN A 76 11.79 -6.38 13.24
C ASN A 76 12.00 -6.91 11.81
N TRP A 77 11.97 -8.23 11.64
CA TRP A 77 12.05 -8.84 10.31
C TRP A 77 10.84 -8.51 9.44
N LEU A 78 9.63 -8.51 10.00
CA LEU A 78 8.40 -8.09 9.29
C LEU A 78 8.46 -6.62 8.88
N GLU A 79 8.93 -5.73 9.76
CA GLU A 79 9.10 -4.31 9.45
C GLU A 79 10.10 -4.09 8.31
N MET A 80 11.18 -4.89 8.27
CA MET A 80 12.15 -4.85 7.17
C MET A 80 11.51 -5.30 5.83
N LEU A 81 10.57 -6.24 5.84
CA LEU A 81 9.83 -6.64 4.64
C LEU A 81 8.94 -5.49 4.14
N ASP A 82 8.27 -4.77 5.04
CA ASP A 82 7.45 -3.61 4.68
C ASP A 82 8.30 -2.51 4.03
N MET A 83 9.49 -2.25 4.56
CA MET A 83 10.43 -1.30 3.97
C MET A 83 10.83 -1.70 2.53
N ASN A 84 11.06 -2.98 2.27
CA ASN A 84 11.32 -3.48 0.92
C ASN A 84 10.16 -3.20 -0.04
N VAL A 85 8.91 -3.36 0.41
CA VAL A 85 7.72 -3.05 -0.38
C VAL A 85 7.68 -1.57 -0.77
N TYR A 86 7.96 -0.65 0.16
CA TYR A 86 8.02 0.79 -0.14
C TYR A 86 9.12 1.13 -1.16
N ILE A 87 10.29 0.51 -1.07
CA ILE A 87 11.38 0.68 -2.04
C ILE A 87 10.93 0.21 -3.43
N ILE A 88 10.31 -0.96 -3.52
CA ILE A 88 9.82 -1.51 -4.79
C ILE A 88 8.76 -0.59 -5.41
N ILE A 89 7.80 -0.11 -4.62
CA ILE A 89 6.77 0.84 -5.08
C ILE A 89 7.43 2.12 -5.58
N GLY A 90 8.42 2.66 -4.87
CA GLY A 90 9.17 3.84 -5.28
C GLY A 90 9.87 3.65 -6.63
N LEU A 91 10.56 2.52 -6.82
CA LEU A 91 11.20 2.17 -8.08
C LEU A 91 10.18 2.02 -9.22
N MET A 92 9.05 1.37 -8.97
CA MET A 92 7.98 1.23 -9.97
C MET A 92 7.43 2.58 -10.41
N ILE A 93 7.25 3.53 -9.48
CA ILE A 93 6.82 4.89 -9.80
C ILE A 93 7.85 5.61 -10.68
N ILE A 94 9.14 5.50 -10.36
CA ILE A 94 10.22 6.11 -11.16
C ILE A 94 10.20 5.54 -12.59
N VAL A 95 10.10 4.23 -12.75
CA VAL A 95 10.02 3.57 -14.06
C VAL A 95 8.77 4.02 -14.82
N ALA A 96 7.63 4.13 -14.14
CA ALA A 96 6.39 4.63 -14.75
C ALA A 96 6.53 6.06 -15.26
N ILE A 97 7.19 6.95 -14.50
CA ILE A 97 7.46 8.33 -14.91
C ILE A 97 8.35 8.37 -16.15
N ILE A 98 9.42 7.58 -16.20
CA ILE A 98 10.35 7.51 -17.33
C ILE A 98 9.60 7.01 -18.57
N ASN A 99 8.85 5.93 -18.47
CA ASN A 99 8.08 5.37 -19.57
C ASN A 99 7.05 6.36 -20.10
N MET A 100 6.33 7.03 -19.21
CA MET A 100 5.32 8.03 -19.59
C MET A 100 5.94 9.24 -20.26
N THR A 101 7.08 9.72 -19.74
CA THR A 101 7.85 10.82 -20.32
C THR A 101 8.31 10.48 -21.74
N SER A 102 8.85 9.26 -21.91
CA SER A 102 9.29 8.76 -23.22
C SER A 102 8.14 8.67 -24.23
N ALA A 103 7.02 8.09 -23.82
CA ALA A 103 5.83 7.98 -24.67
C ALA A 103 5.30 9.35 -25.09
N LEU A 104 5.25 10.32 -24.17
CA LEU A 104 4.82 11.68 -24.49
C LEU A 104 5.80 12.37 -25.44
N MET A 105 7.11 12.14 -25.25
CA MET A 105 8.15 12.69 -26.13
C MET A 105 7.98 12.19 -27.57
N VAL A 106 7.79 10.89 -27.75
CA VAL A 106 7.51 10.29 -29.08
C VAL A 106 6.25 10.90 -29.68
N LEU A 107 5.16 11.01 -28.92
CA LEU A 107 3.92 11.61 -29.38
C LEU A 107 4.11 13.07 -29.83
N ILE A 108 4.90 13.87 -29.11
CA ILE A 108 5.20 15.26 -29.46
C ILE A 108 6.00 15.29 -30.76
N LEU A 109 7.00 14.42 -30.93
CA LEU A 109 7.82 14.37 -32.14
C LEU A 109 6.99 13.97 -33.37
N GLU A 110 6.15 12.95 -33.24
CA GLU A 110 5.24 12.51 -34.32
C GLU A 110 4.25 13.63 -34.75
N LYS A 111 3.81 14.46 -33.83
CA LYS A 111 2.85 15.53 -34.07
C LYS A 111 3.49 16.91 -34.28
N THR A 112 4.82 16.96 -34.47
CA THR A 112 5.56 18.23 -34.61
C THR A 112 5.02 19.12 -35.74
N GLN A 113 4.71 18.51 -36.88
CA GLN A 113 4.14 19.26 -38.04
C GLN A 113 2.79 19.86 -37.69
N MET A 114 1.90 19.10 -37.07
CA MET A 114 0.59 19.56 -36.59
C MET A 114 0.74 20.72 -35.58
N ILE A 115 1.70 20.62 -34.67
CA ILE A 115 2.02 21.68 -33.70
C ILE A 115 2.44 22.97 -34.44
N GLY A 116 3.29 22.82 -35.44
CA GLY A 116 3.74 23.96 -36.29
C GLY A 116 2.59 24.65 -36.97
N ILE A 117 1.68 23.91 -37.62
CA ILE A 117 0.48 24.46 -38.29
C ILE A 117 -0.43 25.16 -37.28
N LEU A 118 -0.73 24.55 -36.14
CA LEU A 118 -1.58 25.16 -35.10
C LEU A 118 -0.98 26.48 -34.59
N LYS A 119 0.33 26.55 -34.39
CA LYS A 119 1.01 27.77 -33.97
C LYS A 119 1.02 28.85 -35.09
N ALA A 120 1.17 28.44 -36.33
CA ALA A 120 1.06 29.38 -37.48
C ALA A 120 -0.33 29.97 -37.60
N LEU A 121 -1.38 29.24 -37.25
CA LEU A 121 -2.76 29.69 -37.15
C LEU A 121 -3.07 30.52 -35.88
N GLY A 122 -2.06 30.79 -35.04
CA GLY A 122 -2.21 31.63 -33.85
C GLY A 122 -2.48 30.89 -32.54
N ALA A 123 -2.38 29.55 -32.51
CA ALA A 123 -2.54 28.83 -31.28
C ALA A 123 -1.42 29.15 -30.27
N THR A 124 -1.82 29.47 -29.05
CA THR A 124 -0.84 29.75 -27.96
C THR A 124 -0.11 28.50 -27.52
N ASN A 125 1.11 28.65 -27.01
CA ASN A 125 1.88 27.55 -26.45
C ASN A 125 1.12 26.78 -25.36
N TRP A 126 0.32 27.49 -24.58
CA TRP A 126 -0.49 26.91 -23.53
C TRP A 126 -1.62 26.03 -24.07
N SER A 127 -2.28 26.48 -25.11
CA SER A 127 -3.36 25.71 -25.75
C SER A 127 -2.84 24.42 -26.36
N VAL A 128 -1.69 24.46 -27.02
CA VAL A 128 -1.07 23.27 -27.59
C VAL A 128 -0.61 22.30 -26.45
N ARG A 129 0.02 22.82 -25.40
CA ARG A 129 0.42 22.00 -24.23
C ARG A 129 -0.78 21.27 -23.61
N LYS A 130 -1.90 21.95 -23.42
CA LYS A 130 -3.11 21.34 -22.87
C LYS A 130 -3.51 20.06 -23.60
N VAL A 131 -3.46 20.09 -24.95
CA VAL A 131 -3.82 18.91 -25.76
C VAL A 131 -2.95 17.72 -25.42
N PHE A 132 -1.63 17.92 -25.26
CA PHE A 132 -0.72 16.83 -24.91
C PHE A 132 -0.88 16.37 -23.47
N ILE A 133 -1.14 17.28 -22.53
CA ILE A 133 -1.41 16.93 -21.13
C ILE A 133 -2.70 16.10 -21.02
N TYR A 134 -3.78 16.50 -21.72
CA TYR A 134 -5.03 15.73 -21.75
C TYR A 134 -4.85 14.34 -22.37
N ASN A 135 -4.08 14.26 -23.46
CA ASN A 135 -3.79 12.98 -24.10
C ASN A 135 -2.96 12.06 -23.17
N GLY A 136 -1.97 12.64 -22.50
CA GLY A 136 -1.19 11.92 -21.50
C GLY A 136 -2.03 11.46 -20.30
N ALA A 137 -2.88 12.34 -19.77
CA ALA A 137 -3.80 11.99 -18.68
C ALA A 137 -4.78 10.86 -19.09
N TYR A 138 -5.29 10.89 -20.31
CA TYR A 138 -6.13 9.84 -20.86
C TYR A 138 -5.38 8.48 -20.91
N LEU A 139 -4.11 8.48 -21.36
CA LEU A 139 -3.28 7.28 -21.39
C LEU A 139 -3.03 6.73 -19.99
N ILE A 140 -2.73 7.60 -19.01
CA ILE A 140 -2.57 7.21 -17.61
C ILE A 140 -3.84 6.54 -17.09
N LEU A 141 -5.01 7.18 -17.25
CA LEU A 141 -6.28 6.63 -16.79
C LEU A 141 -6.59 5.28 -17.44
N LYS A 142 -6.36 5.16 -18.74
CA LYS A 142 -6.57 3.91 -19.47
C LYS A 142 -5.64 2.80 -18.96
N GLY A 143 -4.37 3.11 -18.75
CA GLY A 143 -3.40 2.19 -18.17
C GLY A 143 -3.77 1.75 -16.75
N MET A 144 -4.23 2.68 -15.92
CA MET A 144 -4.69 2.39 -14.56
C MET A 144 -5.91 1.46 -14.56
N ILE A 145 -6.89 1.69 -15.45
CA ILE A 145 -8.07 0.81 -15.54
C ILE A 145 -7.63 -0.61 -15.90
N TYR A 146 -6.82 -0.79 -16.93
CA TYR A 146 -6.33 -2.10 -17.32
C TYR A 146 -5.46 -2.74 -16.25
N GLY A 147 -4.58 -1.98 -15.62
CA GLY A 147 -3.74 -2.45 -14.52
C GLY A 147 -4.56 -2.93 -13.31
N ASN A 148 -5.58 -2.16 -12.92
CA ASN A 148 -6.47 -2.55 -11.83
C ASN A 148 -7.29 -3.80 -12.17
N ILE A 149 -7.82 -3.91 -13.39
CA ILE A 149 -8.56 -5.10 -13.82
C ILE A 149 -7.64 -6.33 -13.73
N LEU A 150 -6.41 -6.23 -14.24
CA LEU A 150 -5.44 -7.33 -14.19
C LEU A 150 -5.09 -7.70 -12.75
N ALA A 151 -4.84 -6.71 -11.89
CA ALA A 151 -4.53 -6.93 -10.48
C ALA A 151 -5.68 -7.62 -9.74
N LEU A 152 -6.91 -7.12 -9.92
CA LEU A 152 -8.10 -7.73 -9.31
C LEU A 152 -8.35 -9.16 -9.82
N LEU A 153 -8.06 -9.42 -11.08
CA LEU A 153 -8.15 -10.76 -11.66
C LEU A 153 -7.15 -11.72 -11.00
N VAL A 154 -5.90 -11.29 -10.82
CA VAL A 154 -4.87 -12.10 -10.12
C VAL A 154 -5.28 -12.37 -8.68
N ILE A 155 -5.78 -11.35 -7.96
CA ILE A 155 -6.26 -11.50 -6.57
C ILE A 155 -7.45 -12.48 -6.52
N PHE A 156 -8.39 -12.36 -7.45
CA PHE A 156 -9.55 -13.26 -7.53
C PHE A 156 -9.13 -14.71 -7.78
N ILE A 157 -8.21 -14.92 -8.73
CA ILE A 157 -7.66 -16.25 -9.04
C ILE A 157 -6.97 -16.84 -7.80
N GLN A 158 -6.12 -16.06 -7.14
CA GLN A 158 -5.42 -16.51 -5.93
C GLN A 158 -6.40 -16.85 -4.80
N LYS A 159 -7.42 -16.02 -4.59
CA LYS A 159 -8.43 -16.22 -3.52
C LYS A 159 -9.31 -17.45 -3.79
N GLN A 160 -9.57 -17.78 -5.06
CA GLN A 160 -10.41 -18.92 -5.44
C GLN A 160 -9.63 -20.23 -5.56
N PHE A 161 -8.44 -20.18 -6.13
CA PHE A 161 -7.68 -21.38 -6.48
C PHE A 161 -6.48 -21.65 -5.57
N HIS A 162 -6.11 -20.71 -4.69
CA HIS A 162 -4.97 -20.86 -3.75
C HIS A 162 -3.68 -21.34 -4.44
N ILE A 163 -3.38 -20.79 -5.64
CA ILE A 163 -2.27 -21.26 -6.49
C ILE A 163 -0.94 -21.06 -5.79
N ILE A 164 -0.77 -19.90 -5.11
CA ILE A 164 0.46 -19.60 -4.39
C ILE A 164 0.30 -20.12 -2.96
N THR A 165 0.95 -21.24 -2.67
CA THR A 165 1.01 -21.85 -1.34
C THR A 165 2.36 -21.56 -0.70
N LEU A 166 2.36 -21.40 0.63
CA LEU A 166 3.57 -21.19 1.43
C LEU A 166 3.91 -22.48 2.19
N PRO A 167 5.20 -22.84 2.33
CA PRO A 167 5.59 -23.95 3.19
C PRO A 167 5.31 -23.59 4.64
N GLN A 168 4.39 -24.34 5.27
CA GLN A 168 3.93 -24.09 6.64
C GLN A 168 5.06 -24.13 7.69
N GLU A 169 6.12 -24.86 7.40
CA GLU A 169 7.28 -24.99 8.29
C GLU A 169 7.99 -23.65 8.54
N ASN A 170 7.92 -22.72 7.57
CA ASN A 170 8.63 -21.44 7.64
C ASN A 170 7.70 -20.24 7.88
N TYR A 171 6.40 -20.34 7.50
CA TYR A 171 5.52 -19.17 7.42
C TYR A 171 4.28 -19.26 8.32
N TYR A 172 4.08 -20.34 9.05
CA TYR A 172 2.89 -20.57 9.90
C TYR A 172 1.53 -20.45 9.20
N VAL A 173 1.54 -20.11 7.90
CA VAL A 173 0.35 -19.92 7.05
C VAL A 173 0.52 -20.76 5.80
N SER A 174 -0.53 -21.52 5.42
CA SER A 174 -0.48 -22.42 4.25
C SER A 174 -0.74 -21.71 2.92
N VAL A 175 -1.39 -20.55 2.94
CA VAL A 175 -1.81 -19.79 1.76
C VAL A 175 -1.53 -18.31 1.97
N VAL A 176 -1.06 -17.61 0.93
CA VAL A 176 -0.86 -16.17 0.99
C VAL A 176 -2.21 -15.47 1.18
N PRO A 177 -2.43 -14.75 2.30
CA PRO A 177 -3.66 -14.01 2.51
C PRO A 177 -3.72 -12.80 1.57
N MET A 178 -4.78 -12.69 0.79
CA MET A 178 -5.00 -11.60 -0.16
C MET A 178 -6.16 -10.71 0.30
N ASP A 179 -5.96 -10.02 1.42
CA ASP A 179 -6.93 -9.04 1.90
C ASP A 179 -6.42 -7.62 1.67
N ILE A 180 -6.96 -6.99 0.63
CA ILE A 180 -6.60 -5.62 0.27
C ILE A 180 -7.76 -4.70 0.70
N PRO A 181 -7.52 -3.78 1.63
CA PRO A 181 -8.53 -2.79 1.99
C PRO A 181 -8.81 -1.88 0.78
N VAL A 182 -10.07 -1.75 0.41
CA VAL A 182 -10.51 -0.94 -0.73
C VAL A 182 -9.99 0.51 -0.63
N LEU A 183 -9.93 1.04 0.58
CA LEU A 183 -9.40 2.39 0.83
C LEU A 183 -7.93 2.51 0.41
N ALA A 184 -7.08 1.53 0.74
CA ALA A 184 -5.68 1.53 0.35
C ALA A 184 -5.53 1.45 -1.18
N LEU A 185 -6.32 0.60 -1.84
CA LEU A 185 -6.35 0.51 -3.30
C LEU A 185 -6.68 1.87 -3.94
N VAL A 186 -7.70 2.56 -3.44
CA VAL A 186 -8.11 3.87 -3.95
C VAL A 186 -7.02 4.92 -3.70
N LEU A 187 -6.44 4.97 -2.50
CA LEU A 187 -5.39 5.93 -2.16
C LEU A 187 -4.14 5.76 -3.02
N VAL A 188 -3.69 4.52 -3.25
CA VAL A 188 -2.55 4.21 -4.12
C VAL A 188 -2.84 4.65 -5.55
N ASN A 189 -4.03 4.38 -6.08
CA ASN A 189 -4.42 4.81 -7.43
C ASN A 189 -4.45 6.32 -7.56
N ILE A 190 -5.05 7.04 -6.62
CA ILE A 190 -5.08 8.51 -6.63
C ILE A 190 -3.66 9.07 -6.54
N GLY A 191 -2.84 8.55 -5.64
CA GLY A 191 -1.44 8.97 -5.48
C GLY A 191 -0.63 8.75 -6.75
N ALA A 192 -0.71 7.56 -7.35
CA ALA A 192 -0.04 7.24 -8.61
C ALA A 192 -0.51 8.15 -9.75
N PHE A 193 -1.82 8.41 -9.86
CA PHE A 193 -2.37 9.32 -10.87
C PHE A 193 -1.80 10.73 -10.73
N ILE A 194 -1.81 11.27 -9.51
CA ILE A 194 -1.30 12.62 -9.24
C ILE A 194 0.19 12.71 -9.59
N ILE A 195 1.00 11.76 -9.15
CA ILE A 195 2.44 11.76 -9.41
C ILE A 195 2.71 11.68 -10.91
N CYS A 196 2.08 10.74 -11.62
CA CYS A 196 2.25 10.59 -13.07
C CYS A 196 1.74 11.83 -13.83
N TYR A 197 0.62 12.43 -13.41
CA TYR A 197 0.07 13.63 -14.02
C TYR A 197 1.02 14.82 -13.85
N LEU A 198 1.59 15.02 -12.67
CA LEU A 198 2.59 16.06 -12.41
C LEU A 198 3.86 15.82 -13.24
N ALA A 199 4.28 14.57 -13.38
CA ALA A 199 5.43 14.22 -14.22
C ALA A 199 5.24 14.55 -15.70
N LEU A 200 4.00 14.53 -16.23
CA LEU A 200 3.69 14.95 -17.61
C LEU A 200 3.96 16.43 -17.88
N VAL A 201 3.91 17.27 -16.84
CA VAL A 201 4.14 18.70 -16.99
C VAL A 201 5.56 18.99 -17.51
N ILE A 202 6.56 18.23 -17.05
CA ILE A 202 7.96 18.43 -17.42
C ILE A 202 8.18 18.26 -18.94
N PRO A 203 7.86 17.12 -19.58
CA PRO A 203 8.07 16.96 -21.02
C PRO A 203 7.14 17.86 -21.86
N SER A 204 5.97 18.26 -21.33
CA SER A 204 5.07 19.16 -22.06
C SER A 204 5.68 20.53 -22.34
N PHE A 205 6.71 20.97 -21.60
CA PHE A 205 7.43 22.22 -21.90
C PHE A 205 8.23 22.16 -23.23
N ILE A 206 8.57 20.97 -23.72
CA ILE A 206 9.28 20.81 -24.98
C ILE A 206 8.43 21.31 -26.15
N VAL A 207 7.09 21.18 -26.06
CA VAL A 207 6.15 21.73 -27.06
C VAL A 207 6.34 23.24 -27.28
N THR A 208 6.75 23.97 -26.24
CA THR A 208 6.97 25.41 -26.35
C THR A 208 8.18 25.78 -27.21
N LYS A 209 9.18 24.88 -27.27
CA LYS A 209 10.43 25.09 -28.04
C LYS A 209 10.27 24.80 -29.54
N ILE A 210 9.16 24.19 -29.96
CA ILE A 210 8.87 23.94 -31.38
C ILE A 210 8.39 25.23 -32.01
N THR A 211 9.18 25.76 -32.97
CA THR A 211 8.82 26.96 -33.75
C THR A 211 8.18 26.57 -35.08
N PRO A 212 7.20 27.34 -35.58
CA PRO A 212 6.50 27.04 -36.86
C PRO A 212 7.46 26.86 -38.04
N VAL A 213 8.51 27.68 -38.10
CA VAL A 213 9.51 27.65 -39.19
C VAL A 213 10.29 26.34 -39.23
N LYS A 214 10.65 25.78 -38.07
CA LYS A 214 11.35 24.48 -37.98
C LYS A 214 10.44 23.28 -38.23
N ALA A 215 9.15 23.42 -37.89
CA ALA A 215 8.18 22.33 -38.02
C ALA A 215 7.75 22.10 -39.48
N ILE A 216 7.76 23.13 -40.31
CA ILE A 216 7.34 23.06 -41.71
C ILE A 216 8.51 22.66 -42.65
N LYS A 217 9.74 22.81 -42.21
CA LYS A 217 10.96 22.57 -43.02
C LYS A 217 11.53 21.14 -42.93
N PHE A 218 10.86 20.25 -42.21
CA PHE A 218 11.23 18.82 -42.18
C PHE A 218 10.45 18.10 -43.31
N ASP A 219 11.06 18.10 -44.48
CA ASP A 219 10.97 17.09 -45.54
C ASP A 219 12.26 16.31 -45.58
#